data_c1a81842f5d68e6d856c4904ff7f83d3
#
_entry.id   c1a81842f5d68e6d856c4904ff7f83d3
#
_cell.length_a   1.000
_cell.length_b   1.000
_cell.length_c   1.000
_cell.angle_alpha   90.00
_cell.angle_beta   90.00
_cell.angle_gamma   90.00
#
_symmetry.space_group_name_H-M   'P 1'
#
loop_
_entity.id
_entity.type
_entity.pdbx_description
1 polymer ?
#
loop_
_entity_poly.entity_id
_entity_poly.type
_entity_poly.pdbx_seq_one_letter_code
_entity_poly.pdbx_strand_id
1 'polypeptide(L)'
;MCCAAGAAVPGTRRRGYNHIVSLIYLDNNSTTRVAPEVVAAMMPFWEGQYGNPSSIHRAGQAARHAIEMARERVAELIGAKSRDIVFTSGGTEADNLAILGTLAAYPTKRHIITTSVEHVAVHSLCERLAGEGYRVSWLKVDEKGHLSLDQLEAELCEDTALVSVMYANNETGVIFPIEKIAAVCGARGVPFHVDAVQVAGKIPIDVTRLGANLLSFSAHKIHGPKGAGALYVGRRTRLRNQLVGGHQERDLRPGTENVPAIVGFGEAARLACERLKTDEWGRVAALRDELERGILAAVPFARVIGDASCRVPNTTNISFEALEAEAILIALSELEVCASSGSACSSGSLEPSHVLKAMGIDERAAHGSIRFSLSTESTEDECRAAVEIVKRVVSRLAALQ
;
A
#
# COMPACT_ATOMS: atom_id res chain seq x y z
N MET A 1 6.84 -53.22 26.41
CA MET A 1 5.76 -53.86 25.63
C MET A 1 4.50 -53.07 25.83
N CYS A 2 4.04 -52.36 24.83
CA CYS A 2 2.66 -52.07 24.44
C CYS A 2 2.70 -51.12 23.25
N CYS A 3 2.55 -51.71 22.08
CA CYS A 3 2.34 -50.97 20.82
C CYS A 3 0.90 -50.43 20.85
N ALA A 4 0.73 -49.17 20.53
CA ALA A 4 -0.58 -48.60 20.16
C ALA A 4 -0.55 -48.21 18.69
N ALA A 5 -1.39 -48.91 17.92
CA ALA A 5 -1.57 -48.73 16.50
C ALA A 5 -2.26 -47.39 16.19
N GLY A 6 -1.70 -46.62 15.29
CA GLY A 6 -2.33 -45.41 14.74
C GLY A 6 -3.46 -45.80 13.78
N ALA A 7 -4.66 -45.31 14.04
CA ALA A 7 -5.81 -45.42 13.15
C ALA A 7 -5.67 -44.45 11.98
N ALA A 8 -5.68 -44.97 10.75
CA ALA A 8 -5.69 -44.19 9.52
C ALA A 8 -7.10 -43.56 9.35
N VAL A 9 -7.14 -42.26 9.10
CA VAL A 9 -8.35 -41.53 8.72
C VAL A 9 -8.67 -41.85 7.25
N PRO A 10 -9.93 -42.22 6.92
CA PRO A 10 -10.32 -42.55 5.55
C PRO A 10 -10.22 -41.33 4.63
N GLY A 11 -9.53 -41.49 3.52
CA GLY A 11 -9.32 -40.46 2.53
C GLY A 11 -10.62 -39.94 1.91
N THR A 12 -10.84 -38.66 1.99
CA THR A 12 -11.81 -37.94 1.17
C THR A 12 -11.35 -38.03 -0.30
N ARG A 13 -12.15 -38.68 -1.15
CA ARG A 13 -11.94 -38.69 -2.60
C ARG A 13 -11.97 -37.24 -3.12
N ARG A 14 -10.83 -36.68 -3.45
CA ARG A 14 -10.73 -35.47 -4.29
C ARG A 14 -11.26 -35.84 -5.67
N ARG A 15 -12.36 -35.22 -6.06
CA ARG A 15 -12.83 -35.26 -7.46
C ARG A 15 -11.72 -34.66 -8.31
N GLY A 16 -11.26 -35.42 -9.30
CA GLY A 16 -10.23 -35.02 -10.23
C GLY A 16 -10.69 -33.83 -11.06
N TYR A 17 -10.13 -32.66 -10.78
CA TYR A 17 -10.02 -31.56 -11.71
C TYR A 17 -8.58 -31.57 -12.21
N ASN A 18 -8.34 -32.31 -13.30
CA ASN A 18 -7.10 -32.25 -14.08
C ASN A 18 -7.17 -31.03 -15.03
N HIS A 19 -7.07 -29.84 -14.50
CA HIS A 19 -6.45 -28.66 -15.09
C HIS A 19 -6.00 -27.83 -13.88
N ILE A 20 -4.70 -27.86 -13.58
CA ILE A 20 -4.09 -26.87 -12.68
C ILE A 20 -4.11 -25.57 -13.50
N VAL A 21 -5.22 -24.83 -13.45
CA VAL A 21 -5.21 -23.43 -13.84
C VAL A 21 -4.35 -22.77 -12.78
N SER A 22 -3.19 -22.26 -13.16
CA SER A 22 -2.35 -21.51 -12.24
C SER A 22 -3.11 -20.25 -11.83
N LEU A 23 -3.13 -19.93 -10.53
CA LEU A 23 -3.77 -18.73 -10.00
C LEU A 23 -3.19 -17.48 -10.69
N ILE A 24 -4.04 -16.70 -11.34
CA ILE A 24 -3.69 -15.40 -11.94
C ILE A 24 -3.94 -14.32 -10.87
N TYR A 25 -2.85 -13.80 -10.26
CA TYR A 25 -2.96 -12.86 -9.15
C TYR A 25 -2.76 -11.42 -9.62
N LEU A 26 -3.85 -10.67 -9.76
CA LEU A 26 -3.91 -9.28 -10.20
C LEU A 26 -4.42 -8.34 -9.08
N ASP A 27 -4.10 -8.68 -7.81
CA ASP A 27 -4.47 -7.87 -6.64
C ASP A 27 -3.26 -7.46 -5.79
N ASN A 28 -2.14 -7.12 -6.45
CA ASN A 28 -0.88 -6.80 -5.78
C ASN A 28 -0.90 -5.47 -5.00
N ASN A 29 -1.85 -4.58 -5.27
CA ASN A 29 -2.06 -3.38 -4.43
C ASN A 29 -2.67 -3.71 -3.06
N SER A 30 -3.40 -4.82 -2.91
CA SER A 30 -3.88 -5.28 -1.59
C SER A 30 -2.75 -5.91 -0.78
N THR A 31 -2.01 -6.82 -1.37
CA THR A 31 -0.79 -7.44 -0.80
C THR A 31 -0.02 -8.16 -1.88
N THR A 32 1.27 -8.34 -1.70
CA THR A 32 2.09 -9.14 -2.61
C THR A 32 2.48 -10.49 -1.97
N ARG A 33 2.83 -11.48 -2.80
CA ARG A 33 3.48 -12.70 -2.34
C ARG A 33 4.83 -12.34 -1.72
N VAL A 34 5.17 -12.99 -0.60
CA VAL A 34 6.50 -12.83 -0.01
C VAL A 34 7.53 -13.51 -0.90
N ALA A 35 8.60 -12.80 -1.26
CA ALA A 35 9.66 -13.34 -2.11
C ALA A 35 10.39 -14.50 -1.41
N PRO A 36 10.81 -15.55 -2.15
CA PRO A 36 11.53 -16.68 -1.55
C PRO A 36 12.79 -16.27 -0.78
N GLU A 37 13.54 -15.30 -1.27
CA GLU A 37 14.73 -14.74 -0.64
C GLU A 37 14.40 -14.07 0.70
N VAL A 38 13.25 -13.39 0.75
CA VAL A 38 12.74 -12.76 1.98
C VAL A 38 12.38 -13.83 3.01
N VAL A 39 11.69 -14.89 2.60
CA VAL A 39 11.38 -16.02 3.49
C VAL A 39 12.67 -16.64 4.02
N ALA A 40 13.65 -16.89 3.15
CA ALA A 40 14.96 -17.45 3.54
C ALA A 40 15.70 -16.55 4.54
N ALA A 41 15.64 -15.22 4.37
CA ALA A 41 16.25 -14.26 5.27
C ALA A 41 15.57 -14.22 6.66
N MET A 42 14.27 -14.49 6.74
CA MET A 42 13.49 -14.49 7.98
C MET A 42 13.69 -15.77 8.81
N MET A 43 13.86 -16.92 8.16
CA MET A 43 13.89 -18.24 8.82
C MET A 43 14.86 -18.36 9.99
N PRO A 44 16.12 -17.89 9.91
CA PRO A 44 17.07 -17.99 11.02
C PRO A 44 16.58 -17.37 12.33
N PHE A 45 15.74 -16.33 12.24
CA PHE A 45 15.21 -15.62 13.41
C PHE A 45 14.00 -16.30 14.05
N TRP A 46 13.41 -17.28 13.38
CA TRP A 46 12.40 -18.18 13.95
C TRP A 46 13.03 -19.41 14.64
N GLU A 47 14.15 -19.88 14.13
CA GLU A 47 14.76 -21.14 14.57
C GLU A 47 15.84 -20.93 15.63
N GLY A 48 16.92 -20.24 15.30
CA GLY A 48 18.13 -20.19 16.13
C GLY A 48 18.54 -18.81 16.66
N GLN A 49 18.13 -17.72 15.99
CA GLN A 49 18.53 -16.34 16.32
C GLN A 49 17.41 -15.57 17.02
N TYR A 50 16.78 -16.15 18.02
CA TYR A 50 15.61 -15.63 18.72
C TYR A 50 15.93 -14.65 19.86
N GLY A 51 17.18 -14.13 19.95
CA GLY A 51 17.59 -13.22 21.01
C GLY A 51 16.80 -11.91 21.03
N ASN A 52 16.49 -11.41 22.24
CA ASN A 52 15.90 -10.09 22.39
C ASN A 52 16.95 -9.01 22.04
N PRO A 53 16.66 -8.09 21.08
CA PRO A 53 17.61 -7.05 20.65
C PRO A 53 18.06 -6.10 21.77
N SER A 54 17.28 -5.97 22.84
CA SER A 54 17.63 -5.14 24.00
C SER A 54 18.64 -5.80 24.95
N SER A 55 18.91 -7.12 24.80
CA SER A 55 19.83 -7.87 25.67
C SER A 55 21.30 -7.61 25.31
N ILE A 56 22.16 -7.50 26.34
CA ILE A 56 23.60 -7.23 26.16
C ILE A 56 24.42 -8.46 25.74
N HIS A 57 23.88 -9.67 25.90
CA HIS A 57 24.56 -10.89 25.53
C HIS A 57 24.59 -11.11 24.01
N ARG A 58 25.46 -12.03 23.53
CA ARG A 58 25.70 -12.25 22.08
C ARG A 58 24.46 -12.49 21.25
N ALA A 59 23.46 -13.22 21.73
CA ALA A 59 22.24 -13.49 20.99
C ALA A 59 21.41 -12.20 20.78
N GLY A 60 21.34 -11.32 21.79
CA GLY A 60 20.66 -10.02 21.65
C GLY A 60 21.41 -9.08 20.70
N GLN A 61 22.75 -9.06 20.80
CA GLN A 61 23.56 -8.22 19.91
C GLN A 61 23.47 -8.68 18.44
N ALA A 62 23.38 -9.99 18.18
CA ALA A 62 23.15 -10.51 16.82
C ALA A 62 21.80 -10.07 16.26
N ALA A 63 20.72 -10.15 17.05
CA ALA A 63 19.40 -9.67 16.65
C ALA A 63 19.37 -8.15 16.40
N ARG A 64 20.02 -7.37 17.28
CA ARG A 64 20.17 -5.91 17.09
C ARG A 64 20.92 -5.58 15.81
N HIS A 65 22.04 -6.26 15.55
CA HIS A 65 22.78 -6.05 14.30
C HIS A 65 21.94 -6.34 13.06
N ALA A 66 21.14 -7.40 13.08
CA ALA A 66 20.25 -7.75 11.98
C ALA A 66 19.17 -6.67 11.73
N ILE A 67 18.62 -6.08 12.81
CA ILE A 67 17.68 -4.94 12.70
C ILE A 67 18.38 -3.73 12.07
N GLU A 68 19.59 -3.38 12.48
CA GLU A 68 20.29 -2.22 11.93
C GLU A 68 20.66 -2.43 10.44
N MET A 69 21.08 -3.63 10.05
CA MET A 69 21.29 -3.97 8.63
C MET A 69 20.00 -3.85 7.81
N ALA A 70 18.86 -4.30 8.36
CA ALA A 70 17.57 -4.15 7.72
C ALA A 70 17.18 -2.65 7.59
N ARG A 71 17.46 -1.86 8.63
CA ARG A 71 17.20 -0.42 8.66
C ARG A 71 18.00 0.33 7.59
N GLU A 72 19.27 -0.04 7.37
CA GLU A 72 20.11 0.52 6.31
C GLU A 72 19.51 0.27 4.93
N ARG A 73 19.09 -0.99 4.65
CA ARG A 73 18.47 -1.38 3.38
C ARG A 73 17.13 -0.67 3.13
N VAL A 74 16.32 -0.54 4.18
CA VAL A 74 15.05 0.18 4.11
C VAL A 74 15.28 1.67 3.88
N ALA A 75 16.30 2.27 4.48
CA ALA A 75 16.68 3.65 4.24
C ALA A 75 17.19 3.87 2.81
N GLU A 76 18.00 2.95 2.27
CA GLU A 76 18.50 3.01 0.89
C GLU A 76 17.36 3.09 -0.13
N LEU A 77 16.26 2.35 0.09
CA LEU A 77 15.10 2.31 -0.80
C LEU A 77 14.50 3.70 -1.09
N ILE A 78 14.62 4.62 -0.15
CA ILE A 78 14.04 5.97 -0.25
C ILE A 78 15.10 7.08 -0.21
N GLY A 79 16.38 6.76 -0.34
CA GLY A 79 17.48 7.73 -0.27
C GLY A 79 17.66 8.39 1.12
N ALA A 80 17.21 7.73 2.20
CA ALA A 80 17.31 8.22 3.57
C ALA A 80 18.58 7.75 4.29
N LYS A 81 18.79 8.25 5.51
CA LYS A 81 19.79 7.69 6.44
C LYS A 81 19.09 6.69 7.36
N SER A 82 19.76 5.63 7.76
CA SER A 82 19.20 4.59 8.65
C SER A 82 18.60 5.18 9.93
N ARG A 83 19.25 6.17 10.54
CA ARG A 83 18.76 6.87 11.74
C ARG A 83 17.42 7.61 11.55
N ASP A 84 16.98 7.84 10.31
CA ASP A 84 15.76 8.57 10.00
C ASP A 84 14.57 7.59 9.77
N ILE A 85 14.79 6.27 9.92
CA ILE A 85 13.78 5.20 9.79
C ILE A 85 13.30 4.75 11.17
N VAL A 86 12.00 4.65 11.35
CA VAL A 86 11.31 4.07 12.52
C VAL A 86 10.49 2.88 12.05
N PHE A 87 10.75 1.68 12.56
CA PHE A 87 9.95 0.51 12.23
C PHE A 87 8.61 0.52 12.95
N THR A 88 7.57 0.10 12.22
CA THR A 88 6.19 -0.02 12.68
C THR A 88 5.63 -1.38 12.29
N SER A 89 4.39 -1.70 12.67
CA SER A 89 3.73 -2.94 12.27
C SER A 89 3.14 -2.92 10.85
N GLY A 90 3.16 -1.77 10.17
CA GLY A 90 2.62 -1.60 8.82
C GLY A 90 2.38 -0.14 8.47
N GLY A 91 1.84 0.12 7.28
CA GLY A 91 1.53 1.46 6.80
C GLY A 91 0.54 2.18 7.73
N THR A 92 -0.52 1.51 8.15
CA THR A 92 -1.54 2.09 9.04
C THR A 92 -0.95 2.62 10.35
N GLU A 93 -0.04 1.86 11.00
CA GLU A 93 0.64 2.36 12.21
C GLU A 93 1.57 3.53 11.88
N ALA A 94 2.26 3.48 10.74
CA ALA A 94 3.15 4.55 10.31
C ALA A 94 2.38 5.86 10.05
N ASP A 95 1.24 5.80 9.35
CA ASP A 95 0.35 6.95 9.10
C ASP A 95 -0.21 7.54 10.40
N ASN A 96 -0.69 6.67 11.29
CA ASN A 96 -1.19 7.10 12.60
C ASN A 96 -0.08 7.75 13.44
N LEU A 97 1.12 7.17 13.48
CA LEU A 97 2.27 7.76 14.18
C LEU A 97 2.64 9.12 13.59
N ALA A 98 2.65 9.24 12.26
CA ALA A 98 2.95 10.50 11.57
C ALA A 98 1.94 11.59 11.93
N ILE A 99 0.65 11.30 11.84
CA ILE A 99 -0.41 12.28 12.08
C ILE A 99 -0.54 12.61 13.57
N LEU A 100 -0.84 11.60 14.38
CA LEU A 100 -1.06 11.79 15.82
C LEU A 100 0.20 12.28 16.55
N GLY A 101 1.37 11.76 16.15
CA GLY A 101 2.66 12.18 16.72
C GLY A 101 2.99 13.63 16.40
N THR A 102 2.63 14.11 15.20
CA THR A 102 2.77 15.52 14.84
C THR A 102 1.79 16.39 15.64
N LEU A 103 0.52 16.01 15.73
CA LEU A 103 -0.46 16.76 16.52
C LEU A 103 -0.05 16.87 17.99
N ALA A 104 0.45 15.79 18.58
CA ALA A 104 0.97 15.80 19.95
C ALA A 104 2.22 16.68 20.13
N ALA A 105 3.00 16.89 19.05
CA ALA A 105 4.16 17.79 19.06
C ALA A 105 3.79 19.26 18.85
N TYR A 106 2.59 19.54 18.32
CA TYR A 106 2.03 20.88 18.11
C TYR A 106 0.66 21.04 18.78
N PRO A 107 0.56 20.95 20.12
CA PRO A 107 -0.72 20.82 20.83
C PRO A 107 -1.63 22.06 20.73
N THR A 108 -1.09 23.20 20.34
CA THR A 108 -1.84 24.45 20.14
C THR A 108 -2.46 24.57 18.76
N LYS A 109 -2.06 23.71 17.80
CA LYS A 109 -2.55 23.72 16.42
C LYS A 109 -3.65 22.65 16.25
N ARG A 110 -4.75 23.03 15.62
CA ARG A 110 -5.96 22.20 15.55
C ARG A 110 -6.45 21.99 14.11
N HIS A 111 -5.63 22.26 13.11
CA HIS A 111 -6.00 22.12 11.72
C HIS A 111 -5.11 21.10 10.99
N ILE A 112 -5.74 20.21 10.22
CA ILE A 112 -5.11 19.19 9.38
C ILE A 112 -5.64 19.39 7.96
N ILE A 113 -4.77 19.28 6.97
CA ILE A 113 -5.15 19.25 5.56
C ILE A 113 -4.82 17.86 4.99
N THR A 114 -5.78 17.23 4.34
CA THR A 114 -5.61 15.93 3.68
C THR A 114 -6.44 15.88 2.39
N THR A 115 -6.35 14.77 1.62
CA THR A 115 -7.18 14.63 0.41
C THR A 115 -8.43 13.81 0.68
N SER A 116 -9.48 14.02 -0.12
CA SER A 116 -10.72 13.24 -0.04
C SER A 116 -10.57 11.79 -0.55
N VAL A 117 -9.38 11.43 -1.07
CA VAL A 117 -9.11 10.13 -1.70
C VAL A 117 -8.02 9.32 -0.98
N GLU A 118 -7.71 9.68 0.26
CA GLU A 118 -6.72 8.97 1.08
C GLU A 118 -7.12 7.51 1.35
N HIS A 119 -6.11 6.69 1.63
CA HIS A 119 -6.35 5.36 2.18
C HIS A 119 -7.11 5.46 3.53
N VAL A 120 -7.93 4.45 3.84
CA VAL A 120 -8.76 4.43 5.08
C VAL A 120 -7.93 4.63 6.36
N ALA A 121 -6.66 4.30 6.38
CA ALA A 121 -5.76 4.53 7.51
C ALA A 121 -5.60 6.03 7.85
N VAL A 122 -5.61 6.89 6.83
CA VAL A 122 -5.56 8.35 6.96
C VAL A 122 -6.97 8.93 7.01
N HIS A 123 -7.85 8.51 6.09
CA HIS A 123 -9.22 9.01 5.98
C HIS A 123 -10.00 8.85 7.28
N SER A 124 -10.14 7.62 7.79
CA SER A 124 -10.91 7.36 9.02
C SER A 124 -10.25 7.98 10.26
N LEU A 125 -8.92 8.11 10.29
CA LEU A 125 -8.25 8.85 11.37
C LEU A 125 -8.64 10.34 11.33
N CYS A 126 -8.66 10.96 10.16
CA CYS A 126 -9.03 12.37 10.01
C CYS A 126 -10.51 12.60 10.33
N GLU A 127 -11.41 11.67 9.96
CA GLU A 127 -12.83 11.72 10.39
C GLU A 127 -12.96 11.67 11.92
N ARG A 128 -12.24 10.75 12.57
CA ARG A 128 -12.21 10.68 14.04
C ARG A 128 -11.71 11.98 14.66
N LEU A 129 -10.62 12.54 14.15
CA LEU A 129 -10.06 13.79 14.64
C LEU A 129 -11.02 14.98 14.46
N ALA A 130 -11.79 15.01 13.36
CA ALA A 130 -12.84 16.00 13.16
C ALA A 130 -13.91 15.90 14.27
N GLY A 131 -14.31 14.68 14.64
CA GLY A 131 -15.21 14.42 15.79
C GLY A 131 -14.61 14.81 17.14
N GLU A 132 -13.29 14.84 17.28
CA GLU A 132 -12.54 15.29 18.48
C GLU A 132 -12.26 16.80 18.47
N GLY A 133 -12.83 17.55 17.51
CA GLY A 133 -12.77 19.02 17.43
C GLY A 133 -11.53 19.57 16.71
N TYR A 134 -10.84 18.75 15.90
CA TYR A 134 -9.88 19.25 14.93
C TYR A 134 -10.61 19.75 13.68
N ARG A 135 -10.15 20.84 13.09
CA ARG A 135 -10.56 21.23 11.75
C ARG A 135 -9.81 20.36 10.73
N VAL A 136 -10.55 19.69 9.84
CA VAL A 136 -9.97 18.91 8.74
C VAL A 136 -10.42 19.51 7.43
N SER A 137 -9.45 19.99 6.62
CA SER A 137 -9.70 20.40 5.24
C SER A 137 -9.43 19.25 4.28
N TRP A 138 -10.47 18.85 3.56
CA TRP A 138 -10.44 17.80 2.57
C TRP A 138 -10.19 18.39 1.18
N LEU A 139 -8.98 18.28 0.65
CA LEU A 139 -8.67 18.69 -0.71
C LEU A 139 -9.41 17.80 -1.69
N LYS A 140 -10.16 18.44 -2.59
CA LYS A 140 -10.89 17.75 -3.65
C LYS A 140 -9.95 17.38 -4.80
N VAL A 141 -10.32 16.34 -5.52
CA VAL A 141 -9.69 15.94 -6.78
C VAL A 141 -10.70 16.06 -7.92
N ASP A 142 -10.19 16.15 -9.15
CA ASP A 142 -11.02 16.09 -10.36
C ASP A 142 -11.37 14.63 -10.74
N GLU A 143 -12.12 14.43 -11.81
CA GLU A 143 -12.52 13.10 -12.33
C GLU A 143 -11.32 12.23 -12.75
N LYS A 144 -10.16 12.82 -12.99
CA LYS A 144 -8.90 12.11 -13.27
C LYS A 144 -8.10 11.78 -12.03
N GLY A 145 -8.50 12.31 -10.86
CA GLY A 145 -7.83 12.10 -9.58
C GLY A 145 -6.76 13.13 -9.25
N HIS A 146 -6.69 14.26 -9.97
CA HIS A 146 -5.70 15.32 -9.70
C HIS A 146 -6.22 16.33 -8.69
N LEU A 147 -5.37 16.72 -7.74
CA LEU A 147 -5.67 17.80 -6.80
C LEU A 147 -5.24 19.18 -7.33
N SER A 148 -5.91 20.25 -6.84
CA SER A 148 -5.52 21.64 -7.10
C SER A 148 -4.54 22.14 -6.04
N LEU A 149 -3.36 22.63 -6.46
CA LEU A 149 -2.41 23.28 -5.56
C LEU A 149 -2.96 24.62 -5.02
N ASP A 150 -3.74 25.34 -5.80
CA ASP A 150 -4.37 26.61 -5.36
C ASP A 150 -5.32 26.35 -4.17
N GLN A 151 -6.03 25.21 -4.17
CA GLN A 151 -6.87 24.82 -3.04
C GLN A 151 -6.01 24.55 -1.79
N LEU A 152 -4.88 23.87 -1.93
CA LEU A 152 -3.95 23.63 -0.82
C LEU A 152 -3.44 24.96 -0.26
N GLU A 153 -3.01 25.90 -1.12
CA GLU A 153 -2.50 27.20 -0.70
C GLU A 153 -3.55 28.02 0.06
N ALA A 154 -4.81 27.98 -0.40
CA ALA A 154 -5.92 28.68 0.22
C ALA A 154 -6.30 28.13 1.60
N GLU A 155 -6.15 26.80 1.81
CA GLU A 155 -6.46 26.15 3.08
C GLU A 155 -5.36 26.31 4.15
N LEU A 156 -4.12 26.57 3.75
CA LEU A 156 -2.99 26.72 4.66
C LEU A 156 -3.12 27.99 5.53
N CYS A 157 -3.07 27.81 6.84
CA CYS A 157 -3.13 28.89 7.82
C CYS A 157 -2.17 28.66 8.99
N GLU A 158 -2.06 29.63 9.91
CA GLU A 158 -1.19 29.55 11.10
C GLU A 158 -1.55 28.38 12.01
N ASP A 159 -2.82 27.98 12.08
CA ASP A 159 -3.32 26.87 12.87
C ASP A 159 -3.05 25.49 12.21
N THR A 160 -2.56 25.43 10.96
CA THR A 160 -2.27 24.16 10.28
C THR A 160 -1.09 23.46 10.96
N ALA A 161 -1.38 22.27 11.54
CA ALA A 161 -0.41 21.42 12.20
C ALA A 161 0.32 20.50 11.22
N LEU A 162 -0.40 20.01 10.21
CA LEU A 162 0.08 18.98 9.28
C LEU A 162 -0.70 19.03 7.97
N VAL A 163 0.00 18.79 6.87
CA VAL A 163 -0.56 18.36 5.59
C VAL A 163 -0.22 16.88 5.41
N SER A 164 -1.20 16.04 5.05
CA SER A 164 -1.01 14.61 4.77
C SER A 164 -1.62 14.26 3.42
N VAL A 165 -0.81 13.78 2.47
CA VAL A 165 -1.26 13.42 1.12
C VAL A 165 -0.58 12.12 0.70
N MET A 166 -1.35 11.18 0.17
CA MET A 166 -0.80 9.95 -0.42
C MET A 166 0.03 10.27 -1.67
N TYR A 167 1.10 9.50 -1.91
CA TYR A 167 1.93 9.68 -3.10
C TYR A 167 1.25 9.17 -4.37
N ALA A 168 0.57 8.02 -4.26
CA ALA A 168 -0.26 7.50 -5.34
C ALA A 168 -1.50 6.81 -4.77
N ASN A 169 -2.61 6.97 -5.47
CA ASN A 169 -3.87 6.38 -5.05
C ASN A 169 -3.85 4.85 -5.22
N ASN A 170 -4.29 4.13 -4.20
CA ASN A 170 -4.26 2.66 -4.18
C ASN A 170 -5.32 2.01 -5.09
N GLU A 171 -6.33 2.76 -5.54
CA GLU A 171 -7.42 2.26 -6.39
C GLU A 171 -7.18 2.58 -7.86
N THR A 172 -6.85 3.81 -8.19
CA THR A 172 -6.65 4.29 -9.57
C THR A 172 -5.20 4.26 -10.02
N GLY A 173 -4.27 4.25 -9.07
CA GLY A 173 -2.84 4.37 -9.33
C GLY A 173 -2.35 5.80 -9.59
N VAL A 174 -3.23 6.80 -9.67
CA VAL A 174 -2.88 8.19 -9.99
C VAL A 174 -1.85 8.74 -9.01
N ILE A 175 -0.81 9.38 -9.55
CA ILE A 175 0.33 9.93 -8.79
C ILE A 175 0.06 11.40 -8.48
N PHE A 176 0.28 11.79 -7.22
CA PHE A 176 0.16 13.18 -6.77
C PHE A 176 1.48 13.95 -6.91
N PRO A 177 1.43 15.28 -7.13
CA PRO A 177 2.61 16.12 -7.36
C PRO A 177 3.33 16.47 -6.04
N ILE A 178 3.89 15.46 -5.36
CA ILE A 178 4.41 15.55 -3.98
C ILE A 178 5.50 16.63 -3.83
N GLU A 179 6.43 16.75 -4.76
CA GLU A 179 7.48 17.79 -4.71
C GLU A 179 6.89 19.21 -4.71
N LYS A 180 5.81 19.44 -5.48
CA LYS A 180 5.13 20.74 -5.52
C LYS A 180 4.37 21.00 -4.21
N ILE A 181 3.68 20.00 -3.67
CA ILE A 181 3.00 20.07 -2.37
C ILE A 181 4.02 20.37 -1.27
N ALA A 182 5.16 19.67 -1.26
CA ALA A 182 6.24 19.87 -0.31
C ALA A 182 6.79 21.30 -0.35
N ALA A 183 6.95 21.88 -1.55
CA ALA A 183 7.40 23.25 -1.71
C ALA A 183 6.41 24.26 -1.10
N VAL A 184 5.11 24.06 -1.32
CA VAL A 184 4.03 24.89 -0.75
C VAL A 184 4.03 24.79 0.79
N CYS A 185 4.08 23.56 1.34
CA CYS A 185 4.13 23.32 2.78
C CYS A 185 5.41 23.92 3.41
N GLY A 186 6.55 23.73 2.77
CA GLY A 186 7.85 24.24 3.22
C GLY A 186 7.90 25.77 3.30
N ALA A 187 7.30 26.48 2.32
CA ALA A 187 7.20 27.93 2.30
C ALA A 187 6.39 28.50 3.49
N ARG A 188 5.47 27.71 4.03
CA ARG A 188 4.63 28.04 5.21
C ARG A 188 5.15 27.43 6.52
N GLY A 189 6.25 26.65 6.48
CA GLY A 189 6.79 25.96 7.65
C GLY A 189 5.86 24.93 8.27
N VAL A 190 4.94 24.36 7.47
CA VAL A 190 3.99 23.31 7.87
C VAL A 190 4.59 21.95 7.60
N PRO A 191 4.62 21.03 8.58
CA PRO A 191 5.04 19.64 8.34
C PRO A 191 4.21 18.98 7.27
N PHE A 192 4.89 18.16 6.43
CA PHE A 192 4.26 17.42 5.35
C PHE A 192 4.52 15.92 5.49
N HIS A 193 3.45 15.13 5.58
CA HIS A 193 3.44 13.67 5.60
C HIS A 193 2.99 13.12 4.24
N VAL A 194 3.65 12.07 3.80
CA VAL A 194 3.36 11.35 2.54
C VAL A 194 3.09 9.88 2.84
N ASP A 195 1.88 9.39 2.54
CA ASP A 195 1.65 7.95 2.44
C ASP A 195 2.22 7.44 1.11
N ALA A 196 3.40 6.81 1.16
CA ALA A 196 4.09 6.26 0.00
C ALA A 196 3.92 4.73 -0.12
N VAL A 197 2.95 4.13 0.57
CA VAL A 197 2.73 2.68 0.62
C VAL A 197 2.55 2.08 -0.78
N GLN A 198 1.95 2.80 -1.72
CA GLN A 198 1.75 2.32 -3.08
C GLN A 198 2.88 2.65 -4.05
N VAL A 199 3.88 3.42 -3.61
CA VAL A 199 4.95 3.93 -4.48
C VAL A 199 6.31 3.34 -4.16
N ALA A 200 6.63 3.13 -2.87
CA ALA A 200 7.90 2.56 -2.44
C ALA A 200 8.21 1.26 -3.19
N GLY A 201 9.41 1.18 -3.77
CA GLY A 201 9.87 0.03 -4.55
C GLY A 201 9.27 -0.12 -5.96
N LYS A 202 8.37 0.78 -6.39
CA LYS A 202 7.78 0.81 -7.75
C LYS A 202 8.27 2.00 -8.57
N ILE A 203 8.49 3.13 -7.90
CA ILE A 203 9.03 4.37 -8.48
C ILE A 203 10.20 4.81 -7.59
N PRO A 204 11.30 5.33 -8.16
CA PRO A 204 12.40 5.86 -7.37
C PRO A 204 11.95 6.98 -6.43
N ILE A 205 12.31 6.89 -5.17
CA ILE A 205 12.08 7.93 -4.15
C ILE A 205 13.43 8.41 -3.65
N ASP A 206 13.61 9.74 -3.57
CA ASP A 206 14.70 10.39 -2.88
C ASP A 206 14.12 11.44 -1.93
N VAL A 207 14.06 11.09 -0.64
CA VAL A 207 13.47 11.97 0.38
C VAL A 207 14.21 13.30 0.54
N THR A 208 15.47 13.39 0.09
CA THR A 208 16.25 14.65 0.14
C THR A 208 15.76 15.65 -0.91
N ARG A 209 15.19 15.17 -2.02
CA ARG A 209 14.61 15.97 -3.10
C ARG A 209 13.12 16.16 -2.95
N LEU A 210 12.44 15.13 -2.42
CA LEU A 210 10.99 15.11 -2.26
C LEU A 210 10.47 16.22 -1.34
N GLY A 211 11.25 16.60 -0.32
CA GLY A 211 10.89 17.67 0.61
C GLY A 211 9.86 17.25 1.68
N ALA A 212 9.46 16.00 1.75
CA ALA A 212 8.56 15.49 2.78
C ALA A 212 9.26 15.43 4.15
N ASN A 213 8.52 15.74 5.22
CA ASN A 213 8.99 15.63 6.61
C ASN A 213 8.81 14.21 7.16
N LEU A 214 7.75 13.53 6.72
CA LEU A 214 7.35 12.19 7.15
C LEU A 214 6.93 11.39 5.92
N LEU A 215 7.30 10.09 5.87
CA LEU A 215 6.89 9.24 4.77
C LEU A 215 6.62 7.82 5.29
N SER A 216 5.41 7.31 5.05
CA SER A 216 4.97 5.98 5.46
C SER A 216 5.09 4.97 4.33
N PHE A 217 5.52 3.75 4.65
CA PHE A 217 5.54 2.64 3.68
C PHE A 217 5.49 1.27 4.38
N SER A 218 5.23 0.20 3.63
CA SER A 218 4.93 -1.11 4.18
C SER A 218 5.58 -2.24 3.41
N ALA A 219 6.14 -3.22 4.12
CA ALA A 219 6.87 -4.35 3.55
C ALA A 219 6.03 -5.19 2.59
N HIS A 220 4.76 -5.47 2.94
CA HIS A 220 3.92 -6.37 2.17
C HIS A 220 3.47 -5.84 0.80
N LYS A 221 3.82 -4.61 0.46
CA LYS A 221 3.58 -4.02 -0.88
C LYS A 221 4.78 -4.17 -1.82
N ILE A 222 5.91 -4.63 -1.30
CA ILE A 222 7.17 -4.82 -2.04
C ILE A 222 7.72 -6.25 -1.91
N HIS A 223 6.85 -7.25 -1.83
CA HIS A 223 7.20 -8.66 -1.64
C HIS A 223 7.85 -9.00 -0.28
N GLY A 224 7.63 -8.15 0.73
CA GLY A 224 8.00 -8.38 2.12
C GLY A 224 6.89 -8.99 2.95
N PRO A 225 7.15 -9.24 4.25
CA PRO A 225 6.16 -9.82 5.16
C PRO A 225 5.06 -8.82 5.52
N LYS A 226 3.87 -9.33 5.82
CA LYS A 226 2.83 -8.60 6.55
C LYS A 226 3.30 -8.36 7.99
N GLY A 227 2.79 -7.32 8.65
CA GLY A 227 3.15 -7.03 10.03
C GLY A 227 4.48 -6.28 10.20
N ALA A 228 5.03 -5.70 9.12
CA ALA A 228 6.16 -4.78 9.14
C ALA A 228 5.91 -3.58 8.23
N GLY A 229 6.24 -2.41 8.72
CA GLY A 229 6.23 -1.13 8.00
C GLY A 229 7.28 -0.20 8.54
N ALA A 230 7.37 0.99 7.99
CA ALA A 230 8.30 2.01 8.46
C ALA A 230 7.74 3.42 8.26
N LEU A 231 8.15 4.31 9.15
CA LEU A 231 8.01 5.74 9.03
C LEU A 231 9.39 6.36 8.87
N TYR A 232 9.62 7.07 7.76
CA TYR A 232 10.72 8.01 7.65
C TYR A 232 10.39 9.27 8.45
N VAL A 233 11.31 9.72 9.29
CA VAL A 233 11.21 10.94 10.08
C VAL A 233 12.37 11.85 9.71
N GLY A 234 12.08 12.89 8.91
CA GLY A 234 13.08 13.83 8.43
C GLY A 234 13.73 14.63 9.54
N ARG A 235 14.96 15.09 9.31
CA ARG A 235 15.71 15.90 10.30
C ARG A 235 14.92 17.15 10.66
N ARG A 236 14.89 17.50 11.96
CA ARG A 236 14.15 18.62 12.52
C ARG A 236 12.62 18.46 12.55
N THR A 237 12.09 17.30 12.14
CA THR A 237 10.67 16.99 12.30
C THR A 237 10.39 16.72 13.76
N ARG A 238 9.41 17.45 14.32
CA ARG A 238 8.95 17.20 15.70
C ARG A 238 7.88 16.13 15.66
N LEU A 239 8.13 15.05 16.39
CA LEU A 239 7.22 13.92 16.49
C LEU A 239 7.20 13.42 17.92
N ARG A 240 6.03 13.02 18.43
CA ARG A 240 5.88 12.35 19.72
C ARG A 240 5.36 10.94 19.51
N ASN A 241 5.80 10.02 20.35
CA ASN A 241 5.28 8.66 20.37
C ASN A 241 3.78 8.62 20.69
N GLN A 242 3.09 7.61 20.17
CA GLN A 242 1.68 7.36 20.45
C GLN A 242 1.49 6.18 21.40
N LEU A 243 2.44 5.28 21.43
CA LEU A 243 2.50 4.15 22.36
C LEU A 243 3.43 4.50 23.52
N VAL A 244 3.09 4.03 24.71
CA VAL A 244 3.91 4.21 25.92
C VAL A 244 4.55 2.87 26.28
N GLY A 245 5.88 2.85 26.53
CA GLY A 245 6.61 1.61 26.82
C GLY A 245 8.11 1.84 26.97
N GLY A 246 8.90 0.88 26.47
CA GLY A 246 10.37 0.93 26.51
C GLY A 246 10.96 1.92 25.49
N HIS A 247 12.29 1.92 25.37
CA HIS A 247 13.06 2.89 24.57
C HIS A 247 13.35 2.42 23.13
N GLN A 248 12.59 1.43 22.63
CA GLN A 248 12.80 0.93 21.26
C GLN A 248 12.49 2.03 20.23
N GLU A 249 13.07 1.89 19.03
CA GLU A 249 12.91 2.85 17.94
C GLU A 249 13.12 4.31 18.38
N ARG A 250 14.12 4.54 19.24
CA ARG A 250 14.48 5.89 19.76
C ARG A 250 13.31 6.59 20.44
N ASP A 251 12.59 5.88 21.28
CA ASP A 251 11.40 6.34 22.02
C ASP A 251 10.17 6.67 21.15
N LEU A 252 10.23 6.43 19.84
CA LEU A 252 9.12 6.75 18.94
C LEU A 252 8.14 5.58 18.79
N ARG A 253 8.63 4.33 18.88
CA ARG A 253 7.79 3.13 18.79
C ARG A 253 8.28 2.06 19.76
N PRO A 254 7.79 2.07 21.00
CA PRO A 254 8.18 1.09 22.02
C PRO A 254 7.62 -0.31 21.73
N GLY A 255 8.15 -1.30 22.45
CA GLY A 255 7.81 -2.71 22.34
C GLY A 255 8.88 -3.51 21.63
N THR A 256 9.08 -4.77 22.08
CA THR A 256 10.09 -5.67 21.50
C THR A 256 9.92 -5.77 20.00
N GLU A 257 11.01 -5.60 19.28
CA GLU A 257 11.04 -5.55 17.83
C GLU A 257 10.73 -6.94 17.23
N ASN A 258 9.90 -6.95 16.17
CA ASN A 258 9.63 -8.15 15.39
C ASN A 258 10.80 -8.41 14.44
N VAL A 259 11.89 -9.01 15.00
CA VAL A 259 13.15 -9.21 14.29
C VAL A 259 12.96 -9.94 12.96
N PRO A 260 12.24 -11.09 12.88
CA PRO A 260 12.04 -11.77 11.61
C PRO A 260 11.39 -10.89 10.55
N ALA A 261 10.31 -10.18 10.91
CA ALA A 261 9.59 -9.35 9.94
C ALA A 261 10.40 -8.11 9.52
N ILE A 262 11.16 -7.50 10.43
CA ILE A 262 12.06 -6.37 10.12
C ILE A 262 13.17 -6.81 9.17
N VAL A 263 13.80 -7.98 9.42
CA VAL A 263 14.82 -8.54 8.53
C VAL A 263 14.24 -8.85 7.15
N GLY A 264 13.04 -9.44 7.11
CA GLY A 264 12.30 -9.67 5.87
C GLY A 264 12.00 -8.38 5.12
N PHE A 265 11.64 -7.31 5.83
CA PHE A 265 11.45 -5.98 5.22
C PHE A 265 12.75 -5.44 4.63
N GLY A 266 13.87 -5.55 5.36
CA GLY A 266 15.18 -5.15 4.85
C GLY A 266 15.58 -5.90 3.58
N GLU A 267 15.32 -7.22 3.50
CA GLU A 267 15.60 -8.00 2.30
C GLU A 267 14.67 -7.63 1.15
N ALA A 268 13.37 -7.41 1.41
CA ALA A 268 12.43 -6.93 0.41
C ALA A 268 12.82 -5.56 -0.15
N ALA A 269 13.30 -4.65 0.72
CA ALA A 269 13.81 -3.34 0.32
C ALA A 269 15.05 -3.45 -0.58
N ARG A 270 16.00 -4.35 -0.25
CA ARG A 270 17.18 -4.63 -1.08
C ARG A 270 16.78 -5.11 -2.48
N LEU A 271 15.87 -6.09 -2.56
CA LEU A 271 15.36 -6.58 -3.85
C LEU A 271 14.63 -5.50 -4.63
N ALA A 272 13.85 -4.66 -3.94
CA ALA A 272 13.17 -3.54 -4.59
C ALA A 272 14.16 -2.50 -5.15
N CYS A 273 15.26 -2.19 -4.41
CA CYS A 273 16.33 -1.33 -4.92
C CYS A 273 16.99 -1.90 -6.18
N GLU A 274 17.21 -3.21 -6.24
CA GLU A 274 17.78 -3.87 -7.43
C GLU A 274 16.83 -3.77 -8.63
N ARG A 275 15.53 -4.03 -8.43
CA ARG A 275 14.50 -3.91 -9.47
C ARG A 275 14.38 -2.48 -10.01
N LEU A 276 14.48 -1.47 -9.15
CA LEU A 276 14.47 -0.06 -9.58
C LEU A 276 15.66 0.34 -10.46
N LYS A 277 16.76 -0.43 -10.44
CA LYS A 277 17.94 -0.22 -11.31
C LYS A 277 17.79 -0.89 -12.69
N THR A 278 16.73 -1.64 -12.90
CA THR A 278 16.40 -2.34 -14.15
C THR A 278 15.16 -1.75 -14.81
N ASP A 279 14.79 -2.25 -16.01
CA ASP A 279 13.52 -1.88 -16.66
C ASP A 279 12.34 -2.78 -16.28
N GLU A 280 12.41 -3.44 -15.14
CA GLU A 280 11.33 -4.36 -14.71
C GLU A 280 9.98 -3.66 -14.58
N TRP A 281 9.96 -2.44 -14.03
CA TRP A 281 8.73 -1.66 -13.91
C TRP A 281 8.23 -1.11 -15.23
N GLY A 282 9.10 -0.86 -16.23
CA GLY A 282 8.71 -0.59 -17.61
C GLY A 282 8.01 -1.79 -18.24
N ARG A 283 8.53 -3.01 -18.05
CA ARG A 283 7.88 -4.27 -18.47
C ARG A 283 6.51 -4.42 -17.81
N VAL A 284 6.40 -4.19 -16.50
CA VAL A 284 5.11 -4.28 -15.78
C VAL A 284 4.11 -3.27 -16.31
N ALA A 285 4.53 -2.05 -16.62
CA ALA A 285 3.68 -1.03 -17.22
C ALA A 285 3.18 -1.47 -18.61
N ALA A 286 4.04 -2.07 -19.43
CA ALA A 286 3.66 -2.59 -20.74
C ALA A 286 2.61 -3.72 -20.62
N LEU A 287 2.79 -4.65 -19.67
CA LEU A 287 1.84 -5.72 -19.39
C LEU A 287 0.49 -5.17 -18.90
N ARG A 288 0.50 -4.18 -18.00
CA ARG A 288 -0.71 -3.50 -17.54
C ARG A 288 -1.45 -2.85 -18.72
N ASP A 289 -0.73 -2.16 -19.62
CA ASP A 289 -1.32 -1.50 -20.78
C ASP A 289 -1.86 -2.51 -21.80
N GLU A 290 -1.23 -3.68 -21.93
CA GLU A 290 -1.72 -4.79 -22.76
C GLU A 290 -3.02 -5.36 -22.18
N LEU A 291 -3.06 -5.65 -20.89
CA LEU A 291 -4.26 -6.10 -20.17
C LEU A 291 -5.41 -5.10 -20.34
N GLU A 292 -5.16 -3.82 -20.09
CA GLU A 292 -6.14 -2.74 -20.21
C GLU A 292 -6.69 -2.64 -21.63
N ARG A 293 -5.82 -2.55 -22.64
CA ARG A 293 -6.24 -2.49 -24.06
C ARG A 293 -7.02 -3.72 -24.48
N GLY A 294 -6.60 -4.91 -24.03
CA GLY A 294 -7.29 -6.16 -24.32
C GLY A 294 -8.72 -6.18 -23.75
N ILE A 295 -8.89 -5.74 -22.50
CA ILE A 295 -10.21 -5.65 -21.85
C ILE A 295 -11.10 -4.61 -22.56
N LEU A 296 -10.60 -3.41 -22.84
CA LEU A 296 -11.35 -2.36 -23.52
C LEU A 296 -11.78 -2.75 -24.93
N ALA A 297 -10.93 -3.46 -25.66
CA ALA A 297 -11.26 -3.97 -26.99
C ALA A 297 -12.32 -5.08 -26.95
N ALA A 298 -12.29 -5.91 -25.90
CA ALA A 298 -13.21 -7.04 -25.74
C ALA A 298 -14.58 -6.66 -25.16
N VAL A 299 -14.66 -5.54 -24.40
CA VAL A 299 -15.86 -5.07 -23.69
C VAL A 299 -16.13 -3.61 -24.03
N PRO A 300 -17.00 -3.31 -25.02
CA PRO A 300 -17.19 -1.95 -25.54
C PRO A 300 -17.74 -0.91 -24.55
N PHE A 301 -18.35 -1.33 -23.44
CA PHE A 301 -18.88 -0.47 -22.39
C PHE A 301 -17.93 -0.34 -21.18
N ALA A 302 -16.72 -0.93 -21.27
CA ALA A 302 -15.70 -0.74 -20.26
C ALA A 302 -14.96 0.58 -20.47
N ARG A 303 -14.61 1.26 -19.36
CA ARG A 303 -13.80 2.49 -19.39
C ARG A 303 -12.79 2.52 -18.27
N VAL A 304 -11.63 3.15 -18.51
CA VAL A 304 -10.60 3.37 -17.48
C VAL A 304 -11.03 4.50 -16.55
N ILE A 305 -10.79 4.33 -15.25
CA ILE A 305 -10.97 5.35 -14.22
C ILE A 305 -9.62 5.90 -13.78
N GLY A 306 -9.53 7.22 -13.65
CA GLY A 306 -8.31 7.95 -13.30
C GLY A 306 -7.47 8.32 -14.52
N ASP A 307 -6.32 8.97 -14.29
CA ASP A 307 -5.42 9.39 -15.36
C ASP A 307 -4.49 8.28 -15.80
N ALA A 308 -4.73 7.73 -16.98
CA ALA A 308 -3.88 6.68 -17.58
C ALA A 308 -2.45 7.13 -17.86
N SER A 309 -2.20 8.46 -17.98
CA SER A 309 -0.88 9.02 -18.30
C SER A 309 -0.02 9.33 -17.08
N CYS A 310 -0.63 9.45 -15.88
CA CYS A 310 0.06 9.84 -14.65
C CYS A 310 -0.31 8.88 -13.51
N ARG A 311 0.17 7.63 -13.61
CA ARG A 311 -0.13 6.57 -12.64
C ARG A 311 1.07 5.66 -12.39
N VAL A 312 1.04 4.93 -11.27
CA VAL A 312 2.02 3.88 -10.97
C VAL A 312 2.05 2.79 -12.05
N PRO A 313 3.19 2.14 -12.30
CA PRO A 313 3.36 1.24 -13.44
C PRO A 313 2.44 0.01 -13.42
N ASN A 314 1.98 -0.40 -12.26
CA ASN A 314 1.34 -1.70 -12.07
C ASN A 314 -0.19 -1.66 -11.96
N THR A 315 -0.85 -0.51 -11.98
CA THR A 315 -2.27 -0.39 -11.62
C THR A 315 -3.09 0.13 -12.77
N THR A 316 -4.25 -0.50 -13.00
CA THR A 316 -5.36 0.03 -13.78
C THR A 316 -6.67 -0.21 -13.05
N ASN A 317 -7.58 0.74 -13.17
CA ASN A 317 -8.94 0.63 -12.67
C ASN A 317 -9.89 0.72 -13.85
N ILE A 318 -10.73 -0.28 -14.04
CA ILE A 318 -11.65 -0.38 -15.18
C ILE A 318 -13.07 -0.52 -14.65
N SER A 319 -13.94 0.40 -15.06
CA SER A 319 -15.38 0.31 -14.79
C SER A 319 -16.05 -0.48 -15.88
N PHE A 320 -16.95 -1.38 -15.49
CA PHE A 320 -17.88 -2.12 -16.33
C PHE A 320 -19.28 -1.58 -16.04
N GLU A 321 -19.68 -0.50 -16.70
CA GLU A 321 -20.93 0.19 -16.45
C GLU A 321 -22.12 -0.78 -16.47
N ALA A 322 -23.08 -0.55 -15.56
CA ALA A 322 -24.26 -1.37 -15.34
C ALA A 322 -24.02 -2.79 -14.78
N LEU A 323 -22.79 -3.18 -14.43
CA LEU A 323 -22.52 -4.44 -13.73
C LEU A 323 -22.05 -4.16 -12.30
N GLU A 324 -22.32 -5.11 -11.41
CA GLU A 324 -21.84 -5.06 -10.03
C GLU A 324 -20.43 -5.67 -9.93
N ALA A 325 -19.47 -4.90 -9.39
CA ALA A 325 -18.10 -5.35 -9.22
C ALA A 325 -18.01 -6.66 -8.40
N GLU A 326 -18.83 -6.81 -7.37
CA GLU A 326 -18.85 -8.02 -6.53
C GLU A 326 -19.21 -9.27 -7.35
N ALA A 327 -20.23 -9.17 -8.21
CA ALA A 327 -20.62 -10.28 -9.08
C ALA A 327 -19.50 -10.65 -10.06
N ILE A 328 -18.81 -9.64 -10.62
CA ILE A 328 -17.66 -9.86 -11.51
C ILE A 328 -16.52 -10.54 -10.74
N LEU A 329 -16.17 -10.04 -9.56
CA LEU A 329 -15.06 -10.56 -8.74
C LEU A 329 -15.30 -12.00 -8.29
N ILE A 330 -16.52 -12.35 -7.87
CA ILE A 330 -16.91 -13.73 -7.52
C ILE A 330 -16.71 -14.65 -8.74
N ALA A 331 -17.24 -14.25 -9.90
CA ALA A 331 -17.13 -15.06 -11.12
C ALA A 331 -15.69 -15.17 -11.65
N LEU A 332 -14.86 -14.13 -11.47
CA LEU A 332 -13.42 -14.18 -11.78
C LEU A 332 -12.69 -15.13 -10.83
N SER A 333 -13.00 -15.07 -9.54
CA SER A 333 -12.39 -15.93 -8.51
C SER A 333 -12.67 -17.42 -8.74
N GLU A 334 -13.89 -17.78 -9.19
CA GLU A 334 -14.23 -19.15 -9.59
C GLU A 334 -13.39 -19.66 -10.79
N LEU A 335 -12.79 -18.74 -11.53
CA LEU A 335 -11.92 -19.01 -12.68
C LEU A 335 -10.44 -18.73 -12.38
N GLU A 336 -10.08 -18.72 -11.08
CA GLU A 336 -8.71 -18.54 -10.59
C GLU A 336 -8.08 -17.18 -10.97
N VAL A 337 -8.89 -16.12 -11.19
CA VAL A 337 -8.42 -14.75 -11.40
C VAL A 337 -8.75 -13.90 -10.18
N CYS A 338 -7.71 -13.42 -9.49
CA CYS A 338 -7.82 -12.53 -8.33
C CYS A 338 -7.67 -11.07 -8.75
N ALA A 339 -8.71 -10.28 -8.58
CA ALA A 339 -8.73 -8.83 -8.73
C ALA A 339 -9.48 -8.22 -7.53
N SER A 340 -9.64 -6.90 -7.48
CA SER A 340 -10.30 -6.22 -6.36
C SER A 340 -11.23 -5.11 -6.84
N SER A 341 -12.34 -4.90 -6.12
CA SER A 341 -12.96 -3.58 -6.11
C SER A 341 -12.08 -2.62 -5.32
N GLY A 342 -11.98 -1.37 -5.73
CA GLY A 342 -11.16 -0.39 -5.00
C GLY A 342 -11.43 -0.34 -3.50
N SER A 343 -12.67 -0.60 -3.10
CA SER A 343 -13.18 -0.60 -1.71
C SER A 343 -12.89 -1.86 -0.89
N ALA A 344 -11.98 -2.75 -1.30
CA ALA A 344 -11.69 -4.01 -0.59
C ALA A 344 -11.35 -3.85 0.90
N CYS A 345 -10.91 -2.69 1.35
CA CYS A 345 -10.63 -2.40 2.77
C CYS A 345 -11.89 -2.05 3.59
N SER A 346 -13.02 -1.79 2.96
CA SER A 346 -14.34 -1.59 3.60
C SER A 346 -15.22 -2.84 3.45
N SER A 347 -14.65 -4.01 3.66
CA SER A 347 -15.29 -5.32 3.51
C SER A 347 -16.66 -5.38 4.21
N GLY A 348 -17.72 -5.52 3.42
CA GLY A 348 -19.11 -5.61 3.88
C GLY A 348 -19.98 -4.39 3.59
N SER A 349 -19.49 -3.33 2.96
CA SER A 349 -20.30 -2.21 2.49
C SER A 349 -20.70 -2.42 1.03
N LEU A 350 -22.00 -2.36 0.76
CA LEU A 350 -22.56 -2.27 -0.61
C LEU A 350 -22.33 -0.88 -1.23
N GLU A 351 -21.73 0.05 -0.48
CA GLU A 351 -21.46 1.40 -0.90
C GLU A 351 -20.26 1.46 -1.88
N PRO A 352 -20.36 2.26 -2.95
CA PRO A 352 -19.21 2.51 -3.83
C PRO A 352 -18.04 3.11 -3.08
N SER A 353 -16.83 2.92 -3.60
CA SER A 353 -15.60 3.49 -3.06
C SER A 353 -15.72 5.00 -2.79
N HIS A 354 -15.31 5.45 -1.58
CA HIS A 354 -15.22 6.86 -1.24
C HIS A 354 -14.28 7.62 -2.18
N VAL A 355 -13.24 6.96 -2.71
CA VAL A 355 -12.30 7.53 -3.70
C VAL A 355 -13.03 7.89 -4.98
N LEU A 356 -13.80 6.95 -5.56
CA LEU A 356 -14.51 7.16 -6.80
C LEU A 356 -15.64 8.19 -6.63
N LYS A 357 -16.34 8.18 -5.49
CA LYS A 357 -17.31 9.23 -5.13
C LYS A 357 -16.65 10.61 -5.06
N ALA A 358 -15.47 10.70 -4.40
CA ALA A 358 -14.73 11.95 -4.28
C ALA A 358 -14.19 12.48 -5.61
N MET A 359 -13.90 11.58 -6.57
CA MET A 359 -13.54 11.92 -7.95
C MET A 359 -14.74 12.37 -8.81
N GLY A 360 -15.97 12.30 -8.29
CA GLY A 360 -17.16 12.64 -9.06
C GLY A 360 -17.55 11.59 -10.10
N ILE A 361 -17.06 10.38 -9.98
CA ILE A 361 -17.42 9.25 -10.84
C ILE A 361 -18.87 8.89 -10.57
N ASP A 362 -19.67 8.76 -11.62
CA ASP A 362 -21.08 8.40 -11.48
C ASP A 362 -21.27 7.05 -10.78
N GLU A 363 -22.40 6.90 -10.10
CA GLU A 363 -22.66 5.77 -9.21
C GLU A 363 -22.60 4.42 -9.94
N ARG A 364 -23.13 4.34 -11.17
CA ARG A 364 -23.14 3.11 -11.97
C ARG A 364 -21.72 2.68 -12.34
N ALA A 365 -20.90 3.64 -12.73
CA ALA A 365 -19.51 3.38 -13.05
C ALA A 365 -18.69 3.01 -11.82
N ALA A 366 -18.99 3.63 -10.68
CA ALA A 366 -18.31 3.34 -9.42
C ALA A 366 -18.64 1.93 -8.89
N HIS A 367 -19.90 1.50 -8.99
CA HIS A 367 -20.34 0.14 -8.62
C HIS A 367 -19.69 -0.96 -9.48
N GLY A 368 -19.49 -0.71 -10.78
CA GLY A 368 -18.87 -1.66 -11.71
C GLY A 368 -17.35 -1.59 -11.78
N SER A 369 -16.70 -0.90 -10.86
CA SER A 369 -15.26 -0.62 -10.92
C SER A 369 -14.41 -1.77 -10.38
N ILE A 370 -13.48 -2.29 -11.18
CA ILE A 370 -12.50 -3.33 -10.82
C ILE A 370 -11.08 -2.79 -10.97
N ARG A 371 -10.31 -2.95 -9.92
CA ARG A 371 -8.88 -2.67 -9.93
C ARG A 371 -8.10 -3.93 -10.29
N PHE A 372 -7.25 -3.84 -11.30
CA PHE A 372 -6.23 -4.84 -11.60
C PHE A 372 -4.86 -4.27 -11.24
N SER A 373 -4.11 -5.01 -10.46
CA SER A 373 -2.77 -4.59 -10.04
C SER A 373 -1.75 -5.71 -10.16
N LEU A 374 -0.80 -5.51 -11.05
CA LEU A 374 0.25 -6.44 -11.41
C LEU A 374 1.44 -6.36 -10.43
N SER A 375 2.39 -7.28 -10.57
CA SER A 375 3.69 -7.23 -9.91
C SER A 375 4.81 -7.60 -10.88
N THR A 376 6.04 -7.57 -10.40
CA THR A 376 7.20 -8.05 -11.17
C THR A 376 7.15 -9.56 -11.46
N GLU A 377 6.30 -10.32 -10.75
CA GLU A 377 6.07 -11.75 -10.99
C GLU A 377 5.01 -12.01 -12.09
N SER A 378 4.23 -10.98 -12.50
CA SER A 378 3.18 -11.13 -13.51
C SER A 378 3.77 -11.39 -14.90
N THR A 379 3.11 -12.28 -15.68
CA THR A 379 3.53 -12.72 -16.99
C THR A 379 2.58 -12.28 -18.10
N GLU A 380 3.06 -12.30 -19.33
CA GLU A 380 2.26 -12.00 -20.53
C GLU A 380 1.13 -13.00 -20.73
N ASP A 381 1.41 -14.29 -20.50
CA ASP A 381 0.42 -15.36 -20.63
C ASP A 381 -0.71 -15.22 -19.60
N GLU A 382 -0.38 -14.84 -18.36
CA GLU A 382 -1.40 -14.53 -17.33
C GLU A 382 -2.27 -13.34 -17.73
N CYS A 383 -1.67 -12.26 -18.27
CA CYS A 383 -2.42 -11.08 -18.71
C CYS A 383 -3.35 -11.42 -19.88
N ARG A 384 -2.90 -12.20 -20.88
CA ARG A 384 -3.72 -12.65 -22.01
C ARG A 384 -4.87 -13.56 -21.55
N ALA A 385 -4.58 -14.51 -20.66
CA ALA A 385 -5.60 -15.39 -20.10
C ALA A 385 -6.64 -14.61 -19.31
N ALA A 386 -6.21 -13.61 -18.51
CA ALA A 386 -7.09 -12.72 -17.75
C ALA A 386 -8.04 -11.95 -18.67
N VAL A 387 -7.57 -11.40 -19.81
CA VAL A 387 -8.42 -10.71 -20.80
C VAL A 387 -9.55 -11.61 -21.28
N GLU A 388 -9.25 -12.84 -21.69
CA GLU A 388 -10.25 -13.79 -22.19
C GLU A 388 -11.25 -14.21 -21.08
N ILE A 389 -10.77 -14.37 -19.85
CA ILE A 389 -11.63 -14.71 -18.71
C ILE A 389 -12.55 -13.52 -18.37
N VAL A 390 -12.02 -12.29 -18.27
CA VAL A 390 -12.80 -11.08 -18.02
C VAL A 390 -13.87 -10.88 -19.08
N LYS A 391 -13.51 -10.98 -20.36
CA LYS A 391 -14.45 -10.93 -21.49
C LYS A 391 -15.60 -11.92 -21.30
N ARG A 392 -15.31 -13.19 -21.03
CA ARG A 392 -16.32 -14.24 -20.85
C ARG A 392 -17.23 -13.96 -19.65
N VAL A 393 -16.68 -13.56 -18.51
CA VAL A 393 -17.42 -13.25 -17.29
C VAL A 393 -18.36 -12.07 -17.52
N VAL A 394 -17.80 -10.94 -18.00
CA VAL A 394 -18.55 -9.70 -18.22
C VAL A 394 -19.66 -9.89 -19.28
N SER A 395 -19.35 -10.57 -20.39
CA SER A 395 -20.39 -10.85 -21.42
C SER A 395 -21.52 -11.71 -20.88
N ARG A 396 -21.18 -12.72 -20.03
CA ARG A 396 -22.20 -13.57 -19.39
C ARG A 396 -23.09 -12.78 -18.43
N LEU A 397 -22.49 -11.94 -17.58
CA LEU A 397 -23.25 -11.12 -16.62
C LEU A 397 -24.13 -10.07 -17.32
N ALA A 398 -23.62 -9.44 -18.38
CA ALA A 398 -24.38 -8.48 -19.17
C ALA A 398 -25.58 -9.12 -19.89
N ALA A 399 -25.49 -10.40 -20.28
CA ALA A 399 -26.61 -11.13 -20.91
C ALA A 399 -27.71 -11.54 -19.92
N LEU A 400 -27.48 -11.41 -18.60
CA LEU A 400 -28.46 -11.72 -17.55
C LEU A 400 -29.27 -10.51 -17.09
N GLN A 401 -28.90 -9.32 -17.53
CA GLN A 401 -29.62 -8.06 -17.30
C GLN A 401 -30.60 -7.77 -18.42
#